data_ff375d481c8fe1d80fc16cb03f6ea0eb
#
_entry.id   ff375d481c8fe1d80fc16cb03f6ea0eb
#
_cell.length_a   1.000
_cell.length_b   1.000
_cell.length_c   1.000
_cell.angle_alpha   90.00
_cell.angle_beta   90.00
_cell.angle_gamma   90.00
#
_symmetry.space_group_name_H-M   'P 1'
#
loop_
_entity.id
_entity.type
_entity.pdbx_description
1 polymer ?
#
loop_
_entity_poly.entity_id
_entity_poly.type
_entity_poly.pdbx_seq_one_letter_code
_entity_poly.pdbx_strand_id
1 'polypeptide(L)'
;MQRIPEPELMSDEEQAVAYANADFEEPHNHFIELLKTSVGNVLPESGVAVDLGCGAADISIRFARAFPNYRIDGIDASAAMLAEGRKALSGVNLEQRVSLNQAYLQESTLAHKEYSIIICNALLHHLHDPFVLWNLIKTAKNNPAVFIMDLMRPETDEQVYKLVEEYAANEPLILKKDFRNSLKAAFTPDEVVTQLSEAGLDGFNVSVTSDRHFTICKT
;
A
#
# COMPACT_ATOMS: atom_id res chain seq x y z
N MET A 1 -5.71 -0.56 -21.88
CA MET A 1 -4.81 0.56 -22.29
C MET A 1 -3.36 0.27 -21.93
N GLN A 2 -2.38 0.95 -22.54
CA GLN A 2 -0.97 0.83 -22.17
C GLN A 2 -0.73 1.51 -20.79
N ARG A 3 0.14 0.92 -19.98
CA ARG A 3 0.58 1.50 -18.71
C ARG A 3 1.38 2.78 -18.96
N ILE A 4 1.10 3.83 -18.18
CA ILE A 4 1.84 5.10 -18.20
C ILE A 4 2.37 5.33 -16.79
N PRO A 5 3.65 5.01 -16.52
CA PRO A 5 4.24 5.24 -15.20
C PRO A 5 4.17 6.69 -14.78
N GLU A 6 3.98 6.91 -13.49
CA GLU A 6 4.03 8.23 -12.85
C GLU A 6 5.31 8.38 -12.02
N PRO A 7 5.65 9.58 -11.49
CA PRO A 7 6.77 9.73 -10.56
C PRO A 7 6.64 8.77 -9.37
N GLU A 8 7.71 8.01 -9.06
CA GLU A 8 7.71 7.02 -7.99
C GLU A 8 7.54 7.61 -6.60
N LEU A 9 7.91 8.87 -6.41
CA LEU A 9 7.98 9.48 -5.09
C LEU A 9 7.10 10.72 -4.99
N MET A 10 6.20 10.71 -4.02
CA MET A 10 5.43 11.88 -3.59
C MET A 10 6.27 12.73 -2.63
N SER A 11 7.16 13.56 -3.19
CA SER A 11 8.16 14.36 -2.44
C SER A 11 7.75 15.81 -2.21
N ASP A 12 6.70 16.30 -2.88
CA ASP A 12 6.20 17.65 -2.72
C ASP A 12 5.40 17.78 -1.42
N GLU A 13 5.71 18.80 -0.60
CA GLU A 13 5.06 18.99 0.72
C GLU A 13 3.58 19.33 0.58
N GLU A 14 3.20 20.16 -0.40
CA GLU A 14 1.80 20.54 -0.63
C GLU A 14 0.96 19.30 -1.04
N GLN A 15 1.52 18.44 -1.89
CA GLN A 15 0.92 17.19 -2.30
C GLN A 15 0.77 16.23 -1.12
N ALA A 16 1.82 16.09 -0.29
CA ALA A 16 1.79 15.22 0.90
C ALA A 16 0.73 15.68 1.92
N VAL A 17 0.62 17.00 2.16
CA VAL A 17 -0.41 17.59 3.03
C VAL A 17 -1.80 17.37 2.43
N ALA A 18 -1.98 17.58 1.13
CA ALA A 18 -3.27 17.35 0.48
C ALA A 18 -3.71 15.88 0.59
N TYR A 19 -2.78 14.95 0.35
CA TYR A 19 -3.02 13.51 0.49
C TYR A 19 -3.36 13.12 1.94
N ALA A 20 -2.60 13.61 2.91
CA ALA A 20 -2.82 13.30 4.33
C ALA A 20 -4.17 13.82 4.87
N ASN A 21 -4.74 14.86 4.26
CA ASN A 21 -6.03 15.45 4.63
C ASN A 21 -7.20 14.95 3.77
N ALA A 22 -6.94 14.14 2.74
CA ALA A 22 -7.99 13.55 1.92
C ALA A 22 -8.82 12.52 2.70
N ASP A 23 -10.08 12.38 2.32
CA ASP A 23 -10.97 11.37 2.92
C ASP A 23 -10.77 10.02 2.24
N PHE A 24 -9.94 9.18 2.86
CA PHE A 24 -9.75 7.79 2.48
C PHE A 24 -10.45 6.81 3.45
N GLU A 25 -11.45 7.28 4.22
CA GLU A 25 -12.05 6.43 5.26
C GLU A 25 -12.64 5.14 4.71
N GLU A 26 -13.42 5.24 3.65
CA GLU A 26 -14.08 4.07 3.04
C GLU A 26 -13.06 3.08 2.46
N PRO A 27 -12.17 3.44 1.51
CA PRO A 27 -11.25 2.48 0.91
C PRO A 27 -10.23 1.91 1.92
N HIS A 28 -9.79 2.68 2.90
CA HIS A 28 -8.84 2.20 3.89
C HIS A 28 -9.49 1.32 4.98
N ASN A 29 -10.74 1.56 5.35
CA ASN A 29 -11.51 0.62 6.17
C ASN A 29 -11.72 -0.70 5.43
N HIS A 30 -12.07 -0.62 4.13
CA HIS A 30 -12.22 -1.80 3.29
C HIS A 30 -10.93 -2.63 3.18
N PHE A 31 -9.76 -1.96 3.08
CA PHE A 31 -8.46 -2.64 3.15
C PHE A 31 -8.34 -3.51 4.42
N ILE A 32 -8.65 -2.95 5.59
CA ILE A 32 -8.56 -3.68 6.88
C ILE A 32 -9.57 -4.84 6.95
N GLU A 33 -10.77 -4.68 6.43
CA GLU A 33 -11.79 -5.74 6.38
C GLU A 33 -11.35 -6.90 5.47
N LEU A 34 -10.85 -6.59 4.27
CA LEU A 34 -10.31 -7.58 3.35
C LEU A 34 -9.08 -8.30 3.95
N LEU A 35 -8.19 -7.57 4.60
CA LEU A 35 -7.03 -8.15 5.28
C LEU A 35 -7.47 -9.15 6.35
N LYS A 36 -8.42 -8.76 7.23
CA LYS A 36 -8.95 -9.65 8.27
C LYS A 36 -9.56 -10.92 7.70
N THR A 37 -10.31 -10.81 6.62
CA THR A 37 -10.97 -11.97 6.00
C THR A 37 -10.00 -12.87 5.25
N SER A 38 -8.97 -12.29 4.62
CA SER A 38 -8.02 -13.02 3.78
C SER A 38 -6.92 -13.72 4.57
N VAL A 39 -6.34 -13.03 5.56
CA VAL A 39 -5.17 -13.53 6.30
C VAL A 39 -5.34 -13.51 7.82
N GLY A 40 -6.41 -12.91 8.36
CA GLY A 40 -6.58 -12.74 9.81
C GLY A 40 -6.55 -14.04 10.61
N ASN A 41 -7.07 -15.13 10.04
CA ASN A 41 -7.14 -16.43 10.71
C ASN A 41 -5.77 -17.14 10.81
N VAL A 42 -4.77 -16.75 10.05
CA VAL A 42 -3.41 -17.33 10.10
C VAL A 42 -2.44 -16.47 10.88
N LEU A 43 -2.83 -15.26 11.26
CA LEU A 43 -1.99 -14.36 12.04
C LEU A 43 -1.92 -14.81 13.50
N PRO A 44 -0.72 -14.80 14.14
CA PRO A 44 -0.61 -15.01 15.58
C PRO A 44 -1.32 -13.90 16.37
N GLU A 45 -1.68 -14.20 17.62
CA GLU A 45 -2.36 -13.24 18.50
C GLU A 45 -1.58 -11.93 18.71
N SER A 46 -0.24 -12.00 18.64
CA SER A 46 0.67 -10.85 18.73
C SER A 46 1.82 -11.00 17.74
N GLY A 47 2.38 -9.90 17.29
CA GLY A 47 3.47 -9.96 16.33
C GLY A 47 3.99 -8.60 15.88
N VAL A 48 4.72 -8.63 14.79
CA VAL A 48 5.23 -7.43 14.12
C VAL A 48 4.74 -7.43 12.68
N ALA A 49 4.16 -6.33 12.26
CA ALA A 49 3.83 -6.05 10.86
C ALA A 49 4.88 -5.11 10.25
N VAL A 50 5.11 -5.21 8.96
CA VAL A 50 5.77 -4.17 8.18
C VAL A 50 4.78 -3.61 7.16
N ASP A 51 4.71 -2.28 7.07
CA ASP A 51 3.89 -1.53 6.11
C ASP A 51 4.82 -0.89 5.08
N LEU A 52 4.81 -1.42 3.86
CA LEU A 52 5.68 -0.99 2.77
C LEU A 52 4.98 0.12 1.96
N GLY A 53 5.61 1.29 1.86
CA GLY A 53 4.98 2.48 1.32
C GLY A 53 3.92 3.05 2.28
N CYS A 54 4.27 3.18 3.55
CA CYS A 54 3.30 3.55 4.59
C CYS A 54 2.77 4.98 4.48
N GLY A 55 3.39 5.82 3.67
CA GLY A 55 2.96 7.20 3.42
C GLY A 55 2.71 8.01 4.68
N ALA A 56 1.54 8.61 4.79
CA ALA A 56 1.06 9.36 5.94
C ALA A 56 0.54 8.46 7.09
N ALA A 57 0.84 7.16 7.07
CA ALA A 57 0.58 6.17 8.13
C ALA A 57 -0.89 5.84 8.39
N ASP A 58 -1.85 6.19 7.53
CA ASP A 58 -3.26 5.91 7.81
C ASP A 58 -3.54 4.39 7.88
N ILE A 59 -3.02 3.60 6.95
CA ILE A 59 -3.13 2.13 7.00
C ILE A 59 -2.44 1.57 8.24
N SER A 60 -1.24 2.03 8.56
CA SER A 60 -0.52 1.63 9.79
C SER A 60 -1.35 1.91 11.05
N ILE A 61 -2.01 3.08 11.14
CA ILE A 61 -2.88 3.46 12.26
C ILE A 61 -4.11 2.54 12.34
N ARG A 62 -4.79 2.30 11.21
CA ARG A 62 -5.96 1.42 11.16
C ARG A 62 -5.60 -0.02 11.50
N PHE A 63 -4.47 -0.52 11.00
CA PHE A 63 -3.95 -1.84 11.36
C PHE A 63 -3.65 -1.93 12.85
N ALA A 64 -2.97 -0.94 13.43
CA ALA A 64 -2.67 -0.90 14.86
C ALA A 64 -3.94 -0.93 15.74
N ARG A 65 -5.01 -0.28 15.31
CA ARG A 65 -6.32 -0.32 15.99
C ARG A 65 -6.99 -1.67 15.87
N ALA A 66 -6.92 -2.28 14.68
CA ALA A 66 -7.53 -3.57 14.39
C ALA A 66 -6.80 -4.75 15.06
N PHE A 67 -5.49 -4.63 15.25
CA PHE A 67 -4.61 -5.64 15.84
C PHE A 67 -3.83 -5.03 17.03
N PRO A 68 -4.47 -4.91 18.22
CA PRO A 68 -3.92 -4.15 19.34
C PRO A 68 -2.62 -4.71 19.92
N ASN A 69 -2.33 -5.99 19.70
CA ASN A 69 -1.13 -6.67 20.17
C ASN A 69 0.03 -6.65 19.17
N TYR A 70 -0.12 -5.92 18.04
CA TYR A 70 0.93 -5.78 17.03
C TYR A 70 1.73 -4.50 17.19
N ARG A 71 3.03 -4.58 16.85
CA ARG A 71 3.87 -3.44 16.51
C ARG A 71 3.98 -3.34 15.00
N ILE A 72 4.15 -2.13 14.49
CA ILE A 72 4.23 -1.86 13.06
C ILE A 72 5.51 -1.09 12.75
N ASP A 73 6.26 -1.56 11.76
CA ASP A 73 7.35 -0.82 11.13
C ASP A 73 6.85 -0.29 9.79
N GLY A 74 6.57 1.00 9.70
CA GLY A 74 6.28 1.68 8.43
C GLY A 74 7.56 2.06 7.72
N ILE A 75 7.65 1.79 6.43
CA ILE A 75 8.76 2.16 5.54
C ILE A 75 8.21 2.99 4.40
N ASP A 76 8.78 4.19 4.19
CA ASP A 76 8.47 5.04 3.05
C ASP A 76 9.71 5.85 2.64
N ALA A 77 9.86 6.15 1.36
CA ALA A 77 10.99 6.94 0.88
C ALA A 77 10.74 8.45 1.03
N SER A 78 9.47 8.90 1.09
CA SER A 78 9.10 10.31 1.17
C SER A 78 9.21 10.84 2.60
N ALA A 79 10.16 11.75 2.83
CA ALA A 79 10.26 12.47 4.10
C ALA A 79 9.02 13.33 4.38
N ALA A 80 8.39 13.91 3.34
CA ALA A 80 7.19 14.74 3.46
C ALA A 80 5.99 13.89 3.95
N MET A 81 5.76 12.72 3.33
CA MET A 81 4.71 11.81 3.77
C MET A 81 4.93 11.32 5.20
N LEU A 82 6.15 10.94 5.56
CA LEU A 82 6.48 10.50 6.92
C LEU A 82 6.33 11.61 7.96
N ALA A 83 6.54 12.89 7.57
CA ALA A 83 6.30 14.02 8.47
C ALA A 83 4.81 14.12 8.82
N GLU A 84 3.91 13.98 7.85
CA GLU A 84 2.46 13.94 8.09
C GLU A 84 2.07 12.70 8.91
N GLY A 85 2.64 11.54 8.60
CA GLY A 85 2.42 10.31 9.36
C GLY A 85 2.80 10.44 10.84
N ARG A 86 3.92 11.10 11.17
CA ARG A 86 4.31 11.36 12.57
C ARG A 86 3.31 12.26 13.29
N LYS A 87 2.77 13.29 12.59
CA LYS A 87 1.71 14.14 13.15
C LYS A 87 0.44 13.32 13.44
N ALA A 88 0.03 12.49 12.47
CA ALA A 88 -1.14 11.63 12.64
C ALA A 88 -0.99 10.65 13.81
N LEU A 89 0.18 9.99 13.96
CA LEU A 89 0.46 9.07 15.05
C LEU A 89 0.39 9.77 16.42
N SER A 90 1.00 10.96 16.54
CA SER A 90 0.95 11.74 17.78
C SER A 90 -0.48 12.12 18.16
N GLY A 91 -1.30 12.47 17.18
CA GLY A 91 -2.71 12.78 17.39
C GLY A 91 -3.56 11.64 17.96
N VAL A 92 -3.08 10.39 17.83
CA VAL A 92 -3.80 9.17 18.27
C VAL A 92 -3.05 8.33 19.32
N ASN A 93 -1.90 8.80 19.80
CA ASN A 93 -1.05 8.15 20.81
C ASN A 93 -0.60 6.72 20.45
N LEU A 94 -0.18 6.53 19.19
CA LEU A 94 0.29 5.23 18.68
C LEU A 94 1.81 5.16 18.44
N GLU A 95 2.59 6.19 18.79
CA GLU A 95 4.05 6.28 18.56
C GLU A 95 4.84 5.15 19.24
N GLN A 96 4.30 4.56 20.30
CA GLN A 96 4.92 3.42 21.00
C GLN A 96 4.74 2.08 20.24
N ARG A 97 3.81 2.05 19.27
CA ARG A 97 3.46 0.83 18.55
C ARG A 97 3.75 0.90 17.06
N VAL A 98 3.80 2.11 16.50
CA VAL A 98 4.08 2.35 15.07
C VAL A 98 5.36 3.14 14.94
N SER A 99 6.35 2.57 14.28
CA SER A 99 7.64 3.18 13.98
C SER A 99 7.68 3.55 12.50
N LEU A 100 8.01 4.79 12.15
CA LEU A 100 8.11 5.26 10.77
C LEU A 100 9.57 5.48 10.38
N ASN A 101 10.03 4.77 9.34
CA ASN A 101 11.40 4.73 8.88
C ASN A 101 11.49 5.24 7.44
N GLN A 102 12.40 6.20 7.20
CA GLN A 102 12.66 6.64 5.83
C GLN A 102 13.67 5.72 5.17
N ALA A 103 13.24 5.02 4.12
CA ALA A 103 14.11 4.19 3.30
C ALA A 103 13.48 3.94 1.93
N TYR A 104 14.34 3.81 0.92
CA TYR A 104 13.94 3.26 -0.38
C TYR A 104 13.81 1.74 -0.30
N LEU A 105 12.82 1.16 -0.99
CA LEU A 105 12.63 -0.28 -1.01
C LEU A 105 13.84 -1.03 -1.58
N GLN A 106 14.51 -0.44 -2.60
CA GLN A 106 15.70 -0.98 -3.23
C GLN A 106 16.88 -1.15 -2.27
N GLU A 107 16.93 -0.31 -1.22
CA GLU A 107 17.99 -0.28 -0.22
C GLU A 107 17.61 -1.02 1.06
N SER A 108 16.38 -1.53 1.12
CA SER A 108 15.81 -2.17 2.30
C SER A 108 15.98 -3.69 2.27
N THR A 109 15.93 -4.29 3.45
CA THR A 109 15.82 -5.74 3.63
C THR A 109 14.93 -6.09 4.81
N LEU A 110 14.13 -7.13 4.68
CA LEU A 110 13.29 -7.64 5.76
C LEU A 110 13.97 -8.75 6.56
N ALA A 111 15.20 -9.12 6.18
CA ALA A 111 15.94 -10.23 6.80
C ALA A 111 16.43 -9.96 8.24
N HIS A 112 16.42 -8.72 8.71
CA HIS A 112 16.93 -8.37 10.04
C HIS A 112 15.91 -8.60 11.18
N LYS A 113 14.63 -8.79 10.86
CA LYS A 113 13.54 -8.95 11.82
C LYS A 113 12.56 -10.04 11.35
N GLU A 114 11.88 -10.67 12.28
CA GLU A 114 10.79 -11.60 11.98
C GLU A 114 9.48 -10.83 11.95
N TYR A 115 8.86 -10.79 10.80
CA TYR A 115 7.55 -10.20 10.61
C TYR A 115 6.49 -11.29 10.56
N SER A 116 5.35 -11.05 11.18
CA SER A 116 4.19 -11.92 11.09
C SER A 116 3.38 -11.66 9.83
N ILE A 117 3.42 -10.41 9.35
CA ILE A 117 2.71 -9.97 8.16
C ILE A 117 3.45 -8.81 7.48
N ILE A 118 3.42 -8.82 6.16
CA ILE A 118 3.77 -7.71 5.28
C ILE A 118 2.48 -7.13 4.73
N ILE A 119 2.27 -5.83 4.92
CA ILE A 119 1.15 -5.11 4.33
C ILE A 119 1.67 -4.03 3.38
N CYS A 120 0.88 -3.73 2.36
CA CYS A 120 1.18 -2.69 1.37
C CYS A 120 -0.12 -2.21 0.76
N ASN A 121 -0.32 -0.90 0.70
CA ASN A 121 -1.50 -0.31 0.08
C ASN A 121 -1.11 0.81 -0.85
N ALA A 122 -1.61 0.76 -2.09
CA ALA A 122 -1.45 1.83 -3.08
C ALA A 122 0.02 2.26 -3.31
N LEU A 123 0.93 1.30 -3.41
CA LEU A 123 2.36 1.53 -3.67
C LEU A 123 2.84 0.90 -4.98
N LEU A 124 2.34 -0.30 -5.33
CA LEU A 124 2.86 -1.08 -6.46
C LEU A 124 2.78 -0.30 -7.78
N HIS A 125 1.71 0.48 -7.97
CA HIS A 125 1.53 1.29 -9.18
C HIS A 125 2.56 2.42 -9.33
N HIS A 126 3.15 2.92 -8.24
CA HIS A 126 4.23 3.91 -8.27
C HIS A 126 5.54 3.30 -8.75
N LEU A 127 5.79 2.01 -8.54
CA LEU A 127 7.06 1.40 -8.88
C LEU A 127 7.25 1.28 -10.40
N HIS A 128 8.30 1.87 -10.94
CA HIS A 128 8.69 1.70 -12.35
C HIS A 128 9.12 0.25 -12.60
N ASP A 129 9.89 -0.31 -11.68
CA ASP A 129 10.24 -1.73 -11.63
C ASP A 129 9.51 -2.42 -10.46
N PRO A 130 8.45 -3.20 -10.70
CA PRO A 130 7.71 -3.89 -9.64
C PRO A 130 8.55 -4.96 -8.92
N PHE A 131 9.65 -5.45 -9.55
CA PHE A 131 10.51 -6.46 -8.94
C PHE A 131 11.23 -5.95 -7.69
N VAL A 132 11.34 -4.64 -7.51
CA VAL A 132 11.81 -4.04 -6.25
C VAL A 132 10.97 -4.53 -5.06
N LEU A 133 9.63 -4.50 -5.18
CA LEU A 133 8.73 -4.98 -4.13
C LEU A 133 8.83 -6.50 -3.94
N TRP A 134 8.79 -7.25 -5.05
CA TRP A 134 8.83 -8.70 -5.00
C TRP A 134 10.15 -9.22 -4.43
N ASN A 135 11.28 -8.63 -4.80
CA ASN A 135 12.58 -8.98 -4.27
C ASN A 135 12.71 -8.62 -2.78
N LEU A 136 12.17 -7.50 -2.33
CA LEU A 136 12.15 -7.14 -0.92
C LEU A 136 11.33 -8.16 -0.11
N ILE A 137 10.13 -8.54 -0.55
CA ILE A 137 9.29 -9.56 0.11
C ILE A 137 10.05 -10.88 0.26
N LYS A 138 10.83 -11.30 -0.74
CA LYS A 138 11.66 -12.53 -0.70
C LYS A 138 12.74 -12.50 0.37
N THR A 139 13.17 -11.32 0.85
CA THR A 139 14.15 -11.21 1.93
C THR A 139 13.57 -11.53 3.31
N ALA A 140 12.24 -11.58 3.43
CA ALA A 140 11.60 -11.83 4.72
C ALA A 140 11.86 -13.23 5.24
N LYS A 141 12.12 -13.32 6.56
CA LYS A 141 12.26 -14.59 7.28
C LYS A 141 10.90 -15.21 7.61
N ASN A 142 10.88 -16.52 7.83
CA ASN A 142 9.74 -17.28 8.38
C ASN A 142 8.46 -17.19 7.53
N ASN A 143 8.58 -16.82 6.25
CA ASN A 143 7.47 -16.80 5.31
C ASN A 143 6.23 -16.09 5.88
N PRO A 144 6.30 -14.78 6.19
CA PRO A 144 5.17 -14.06 6.78
C PRO A 144 3.96 -14.08 5.86
N ALA A 145 2.76 -13.89 6.43
CA ALA A 145 1.60 -13.57 5.64
C ALA A 145 1.83 -12.28 4.84
N VAL A 146 1.24 -12.19 3.66
CA VAL A 146 1.34 -10.97 2.83
C VAL A 146 -0.06 -10.53 2.44
N PHE A 147 -0.35 -9.24 2.60
CA PHE A 147 -1.58 -8.64 2.12
C PHE A 147 -1.28 -7.30 1.46
N ILE A 148 -1.55 -7.21 0.17
CA ILE A 148 -1.36 -6.01 -0.65
C ILE A 148 -2.69 -5.67 -1.30
N MET A 149 -3.07 -4.39 -1.31
CA MET A 149 -4.16 -3.87 -2.13
C MET A 149 -3.63 -2.73 -2.99
N ASP A 150 -3.98 -2.74 -4.25
CA ASP A 150 -3.55 -1.68 -5.18
C ASP A 150 -4.62 -1.38 -6.22
N LEU A 151 -4.44 -0.25 -6.90
CA LEU A 151 -5.30 0.15 -8.02
C LEU A 151 -5.13 -0.82 -9.19
N MET A 152 -6.24 -1.02 -9.89
CA MET A 152 -6.30 -1.78 -11.13
C MET A 152 -6.36 -0.83 -12.33
N ARG A 153 -5.48 -1.04 -13.32
CA ARG A 153 -5.49 -0.23 -14.54
C ARG A 153 -6.78 -0.47 -15.34
N PRO A 154 -7.57 0.58 -15.63
CA PRO A 154 -8.73 0.48 -16.49
C PRO A 154 -8.37 0.12 -17.94
N GLU A 155 -9.31 -0.39 -18.69
CA GLU A 155 -9.11 -0.78 -20.08
C GLU A 155 -9.03 0.44 -21.02
N THR A 156 -9.70 1.54 -20.68
CA THR A 156 -9.84 2.73 -21.55
C THR A 156 -9.71 4.04 -20.78
N ASP A 157 -9.33 5.12 -21.46
CA ASP A 157 -9.31 6.48 -20.89
C ASP A 157 -10.71 6.94 -20.45
N GLU A 158 -11.77 6.46 -21.09
CA GLU A 158 -13.15 6.77 -20.68
C GLU A 158 -13.48 6.17 -19.32
N GLN A 159 -13.02 4.95 -19.04
CA GLN A 159 -13.17 4.34 -17.72
C GLN A 159 -12.36 5.10 -16.66
N VAL A 160 -11.12 5.52 -16.98
CA VAL A 160 -10.33 6.39 -16.09
C VAL A 160 -11.10 7.66 -15.74
N TYR A 161 -11.68 8.33 -16.75
CA TYR A 161 -12.48 9.55 -16.52
C TYR A 161 -13.67 9.28 -15.59
N LYS A 162 -14.43 8.22 -15.84
CA LYS A 162 -15.58 7.83 -15.01
C LYS A 162 -15.19 7.59 -13.55
N LEU A 163 -14.11 6.84 -13.31
CA LEU A 163 -13.63 6.58 -11.95
C LEU A 163 -13.19 7.87 -11.24
N VAL A 164 -12.50 8.78 -11.94
CA VAL A 164 -12.11 10.07 -11.35
C VAL A 164 -13.33 10.91 -11.00
N GLU A 165 -14.34 10.97 -11.86
CA GLU A 165 -15.58 11.71 -11.58
C GLU A 165 -16.41 11.05 -10.47
N GLU A 166 -16.38 9.75 -10.33
CA GLU A 166 -17.14 9.03 -9.31
C GLU A 166 -16.49 9.16 -7.92
N TYR A 167 -15.17 8.98 -7.83
CA TYR A 167 -14.48 8.83 -6.55
C TYR A 167 -13.70 10.07 -6.10
N ALA A 168 -13.41 11.00 -7.01
CA ALA A 168 -12.63 12.18 -6.71
C ALA A 168 -13.31 13.50 -7.14
N ALA A 169 -14.61 13.48 -7.49
CA ALA A 169 -15.32 14.67 -8.01
C ALA A 169 -15.19 15.90 -7.11
N ASN A 170 -15.14 15.73 -5.81
CA ASN A 170 -15.09 16.80 -4.82
C ASN A 170 -13.69 17.08 -4.30
N GLU A 171 -12.68 16.31 -4.73
CA GLU A 171 -11.31 16.46 -4.28
C GLU A 171 -10.62 17.68 -4.95
N PRO A 172 -9.57 18.23 -4.32
CA PRO A 172 -8.71 19.23 -4.95
C PRO A 172 -8.14 18.75 -6.29
N LEU A 173 -7.88 19.70 -7.21
CA LEU A 173 -7.39 19.40 -8.56
C LEU A 173 -6.10 18.55 -8.55
N ILE A 174 -5.23 18.77 -7.56
CA ILE A 174 -3.99 17.99 -7.39
C ILE A 174 -4.33 16.51 -7.18
N LEU A 175 -5.24 16.19 -6.27
CA LEU A 175 -5.65 14.81 -5.97
C LEU A 175 -6.41 14.14 -7.12
N LYS A 176 -7.25 14.90 -7.86
CA LYS A 176 -7.87 14.40 -9.10
C LYS A 176 -6.84 14.01 -10.15
N LYS A 177 -5.80 14.85 -10.31
CA LYS A 177 -4.70 14.58 -11.24
C LYS A 177 -3.90 13.36 -10.79
N ASP A 178 -3.59 13.28 -9.51
CA ASP A 178 -2.85 12.14 -8.94
C ASP A 178 -3.63 10.85 -9.13
N PHE A 179 -4.90 10.80 -8.75
CA PHE A 179 -5.73 9.61 -8.92
C PHE A 179 -5.84 9.17 -10.39
N ARG A 180 -5.98 10.11 -11.33
CA ARG A 180 -5.94 9.81 -12.77
C ARG A 180 -4.62 9.19 -13.20
N ASN A 181 -3.50 9.74 -12.72
CA ASN A 181 -2.17 9.23 -13.07
C ASN A 181 -1.95 7.85 -12.46
N SER A 182 -2.32 7.66 -11.21
CA SER A 182 -2.22 6.38 -10.50
C SER A 182 -3.03 5.27 -11.19
N LEU A 183 -4.27 5.56 -11.65
CA LEU A 183 -5.05 4.61 -12.45
C LEU A 183 -4.34 4.22 -13.75
N LYS A 184 -3.66 5.16 -14.41
CA LYS A 184 -2.90 4.89 -15.65
C LYS A 184 -1.58 4.16 -15.38
N ALA A 185 -0.99 4.40 -14.21
CA ALA A 185 0.25 3.76 -13.77
C ALA A 185 0.02 2.38 -13.16
N ALA A 186 -1.21 2.05 -12.76
CA ALA A 186 -1.58 0.78 -12.17
C ALA A 186 -1.28 -0.41 -13.08
N PHE A 187 -1.04 -1.56 -12.47
CA PHE A 187 -0.94 -2.84 -13.18
C PHE A 187 -2.31 -3.49 -13.34
N THR A 188 -2.43 -4.42 -14.28
CA THR A 188 -3.58 -5.33 -14.34
C THR A 188 -3.33 -6.55 -13.46
N PRO A 189 -4.38 -7.26 -13.00
CA PRO A 189 -4.21 -8.52 -12.26
C PRO A 189 -3.35 -9.55 -13.00
N ASP A 190 -3.51 -9.69 -14.32
CA ASP A 190 -2.74 -10.63 -15.15
C ASP A 190 -1.25 -10.27 -15.22
N GLU A 191 -0.93 -8.96 -15.29
CA GLU A 191 0.46 -8.49 -15.23
C GLU A 191 1.08 -8.84 -13.87
N VAL A 192 0.33 -8.68 -12.77
CA VAL A 192 0.81 -9.02 -11.42
C VAL A 192 1.02 -10.54 -11.26
N VAL A 193 0.11 -11.37 -11.76
CA VAL A 193 0.29 -12.84 -11.77
C VAL A 193 1.57 -13.21 -12.51
N THR A 194 1.84 -12.58 -13.65
CA THR A 194 3.07 -12.80 -14.43
C THR A 194 4.31 -12.38 -13.63
N GLN A 195 4.30 -11.19 -13.02
CA GLN A 195 5.39 -10.67 -12.19
C GLN A 195 5.71 -11.62 -11.01
N LEU A 196 4.68 -12.10 -10.31
CA LEU A 196 4.86 -13.04 -9.18
C LEU A 196 5.50 -14.35 -9.65
N SER A 197 5.05 -14.89 -10.78
CA SER A 197 5.63 -16.09 -11.39
C SER A 197 7.10 -15.88 -11.78
N GLU A 198 7.43 -14.78 -12.45
CA GLU A 198 8.80 -14.41 -12.84
C GLU A 198 9.69 -14.16 -11.63
N ALA A 199 9.15 -13.61 -10.55
CA ALA A 199 9.84 -13.43 -9.29
C ALA A 199 10.07 -14.76 -8.53
N GLY A 200 9.44 -15.86 -8.94
CA GLY A 200 9.47 -17.14 -8.20
C GLY A 200 8.75 -17.06 -6.86
N LEU A 201 7.66 -16.29 -6.79
CA LEU A 201 6.79 -16.13 -5.63
C LEU A 201 5.55 -16.99 -5.79
N ASP A 202 5.58 -18.19 -5.24
CA ASP A 202 4.48 -19.13 -5.26
C ASP A 202 3.50 -18.94 -4.09
N GLY A 203 2.26 -19.38 -4.28
CA GLY A 203 1.23 -19.39 -3.25
C GLY A 203 0.54 -18.03 -3.04
N PHE A 204 0.76 -17.06 -3.93
CA PHE A 204 0.03 -15.81 -3.93
C PHE A 204 -1.30 -15.94 -4.69
N ASN A 205 -2.35 -15.37 -4.14
CA ASN A 205 -3.64 -15.22 -4.80
C ASN A 205 -3.88 -13.76 -5.18
N VAL A 206 -4.22 -13.51 -6.44
CA VAL A 206 -4.57 -12.18 -6.95
C VAL A 206 -6.08 -12.17 -7.22
N SER A 207 -6.82 -11.23 -6.61
CA SER A 207 -8.27 -11.16 -6.70
C SER A 207 -8.76 -9.72 -6.91
N VAL A 208 -9.62 -9.51 -7.89
CA VAL A 208 -10.32 -8.24 -8.07
C VAL A 208 -11.34 -8.06 -6.94
N THR A 209 -11.30 -6.92 -6.25
CA THR A 209 -12.14 -6.64 -5.09
C THR A 209 -13.10 -5.48 -5.27
N SER A 210 -12.86 -4.64 -6.28
CA SER A 210 -13.77 -3.57 -6.68
C SER A 210 -13.58 -3.23 -8.17
N ASP A 211 -14.26 -2.21 -8.63
CA ASP A 211 -14.12 -1.68 -9.99
C ASP A 211 -12.76 -1.02 -10.29
N ARG A 212 -11.95 -0.78 -9.23
CA ARG A 212 -10.67 -0.10 -9.32
C ARG A 212 -9.55 -0.72 -8.47
N HIS A 213 -9.84 -1.77 -7.68
CA HIS A 213 -8.85 -2.39 -6.82
C HIS A 213 -8.76 -3.90 -7.01
N PHE A 214 -7.58 -4.42 -6.80
CA PHE A 214 -7.32 -5.84 -6.58
C PHE A 214 -6.49 -6.05 -5.31
N THR A 215 -6.53 -7.26 -4.79
CA THR A 215 -5.68 -7.69 -3.67
C THR A 215 -4.73 -8.78 -4.11
N ILE A 216 -3.59 -8.84 -3.44
CA ILE A 216 -2.57 -9.89 -3.57
C ILE A 216 -2.34 -10.41 -2.17
N CYS A 217 -2.65 -11.67 -1.92
CA CYS A 217 -2.48 -12.24 -0.59
C CYS A 217 -1.78 -13.59 -0.61
N LYS A 218 -1.04 -13.87 0.47
CA LYS A 218 -0.41 -15.13 0.78
C LYS A 218 -0.58 -15.43 2.27
N THR A 219 -0.99 -16.62 2.60
CA THR A 219 -1.12 -17.15 3.97
C THR A 219 0.03 -18.05 4.34
#